data_76dc63f5e880b5fa1f77d885f2ee9359
#
_entry.id   76dc63f5e880b5fa1f77d885f2ee9359
#
_cell.length_a   1.000
_cell.length_b   1.000
_cell.length_c   1.000
_cell.angle_alpha   90.00
_cell.angle_beta   90.00
_cell.angle_gamma   90.00
#
_symmetry.space_group_name_H-M   'P 1'
#
loop_
_entity.id
_entity.type
_entity.pdbx_description
1 polymer ?
#
loop_
_entity_poly.entity_id
_entity_poly.type
_entity_poly.pdbx_seq_one_letter_code
_entity_poly.pdbx_strand_id
1 'polypeptide(L)'
;MSVQLDAYLFFPGNTEQAIGFYQQVFGGQVTITRRRDVDPTATPEQRNQVINALLTGGDITLRASDREDTSISPQTRVELSLIGTDDARLRAVFDGLAGGGAVLAKLERQFWGDIFGSVIDKYGIGWQVNIGTAGA
;
A
#
# COMPACT_ATOMS: atom_id res chain seq x y z
N MET A 1 23.54 4.96 13.13
CA MET A 1 22.08 5.01 13.09
C MET A 1 21.61 5.40 11.71
N SER A 2 20.79 4.57 11.11
CA SER A 2 20.29 4.85 9.78
C SER A 2 18.97 5.61 9.84
N VAL A 3 18.62 6.24 8.74
CA VAL A 3 17.30 6.85 8.54
C VAL A 3 16.53 5.98 7.56
N GLN A 4 15.25 5.79 7.82
CA GLN A 4 14.37 5.01 6.96
C GLN A 4 13.14 5.83 6.60
N LEU A 5 12.76 5.79 5.33
CA LEU A 5 11.53 6.41 4.86
C LEU A 5 10.55 5.30 4.51
N ASP A 6 9.42 5.30 5.19
CA ASP A 6 8.34 4.35 4.92
C ASP A 6 7.10 5.10 4.46
N ALA A 7 6.31 4.45 3.63
CA ALA A 7 4.96 4.93 3.34
C ALA A 7 4.07 4.69 4.56
N TYR A 8 3.30 5.70 4.95
CA TYR A 8 2.32 5.59 6.03
C TYR A 8 0.95 5.94 5.47
N LEU A 9 0.06 4.97 5.50
CA LEU A 9 -1.26 5.08 4.86
C LEU A 9 -2.34 5.24 5.92
N PHE A 10 -3.35 6.03 5.60
CA PHE A 10 -4.47 6.25 6.52
C PHE A 10 -5.76 5.78 5.87
N PHE A 11 -6.59 5.11 6.66
CA PHE A 11 -7.87 4.58 6.20
C PHE A 11 -8.95 4.92 7.20
N PRO A 12 -10.18 5.18 6.74
CA PRO A 12 -11.28 5.58 7.64
C PRO A 12 -11.92 4.36 8.32
N GLY A 13 -11.19 3.73 9.24
CA GLY A 13 -11.69 2.62 10.04
C GLY A 13 -11.50 1.24 9.43
N ASN A 14 -10.94 1.13 8.22
CA ASN A 14 -10.78 -0.15 7.53
C ASN A 14 -9.32 -0.53 7.26
N THR A 15 -8.42 -0.08 8.14
CA THR A 15 -6.98 -0.37 8.00
C THR A 15 -6.69 -1.86 8.00
N GLU A 16 -7.37 -2.63 8.85
CA GLU A 16 -7.11 -4.06 8.94
C GLU A 16 -7.41 -4.77 7.61
N GLN A 17 -8.53 -4.44 6.99
CA GLN A 17 -8.88 -4.99 5.69
C GLN A 17 -7.88 -4.56 4.61
N ALA A 18 -7.48 -3.30 4.63
CA ALA A 18 -6.54 -2.77 3.64
C ALA A 18 -5.16 -3.44 3.77
N ILE A 19 -4.62 -3.53 4.99
CA ILE A 19 -3.31 -4.13 5.18
C ILE A 19 -3.33 -5.63 4.85
N GLY A 20 -4.45 -6.31 5.10
CA GLY A 20 -4.65 -7.71 4.71
C GLY A 20 -4.64 -7.87 3.19
N PHE A 21 -5.25 -6.95 2.48
CA PHE A 21 -5.23 -6.91 1.02
C PHE A 21 -3.79 -6.76 0.51
N TYR A 22 -3.02 -5.82 1.07
CA TYR A 22 -1.63 -5.63 0.65
C TYR A 22 -0.77 -6.84 1.00
N GLN A 23 -1.04 -7.51 2.12
CA GLN A 23 -0.36 -8.76 2.46
C GLN A 23 -0.60 -9.83 1.40
N GLN A 24 -1.82 -9.96 0.90
CA GLN A 24 -2.13 -10.92 -0.16
C GLN A 24 -1.38 -10.60 -1.45
N VAL A 25 -1.25 -9.32 -1.78
CA VAL A 25 -0.57 -8.88 -3.00
C VAL A 25 0.95 -9.05 -2.88
N PHE A 26 1.53 -8.60 -1.78
CA PHE A 26 2.99 -8.50 -1.62
C PHE A 26 3.61 -9.64 -0.84
N GLY A 27 2.83 -10.36 -0.05
CA GLY A 27 3.36 -11.31 0.93
C GLY A 27 3.86 -10.58 2.16
N GLY A 28 4.59 -11.29 3.00
CA GLY A 28 5.15 -10.71 4.20
C GLY A 28 4.28 -10.94 5.43
N GLN A 29 4.62 -10.23 6.50
CA GLN A 29 3.98 -10.39 7.80
C GLN A 29 3.33 -9.09 8.24
N VAL A 30 2.15 -9.21 8.84
CA VAL A 30 1.38 -8.08 9.37
C VAL A 30 1.44 -8.12 10.89
N THR A 31 1.73 -6.96 11.49
CA THR A 31 1.64 -6.73 12.93
C THR A 31 0.66 -5.59 13.15
N ILE A 32 -0.35 -5.81 13.98
CA ILE A 32 -1.39 -4.81 14.26
C ILE A 32 -1.36 -4.47 15.75
N THR A 33 -1.31 -3.16 16.04
CA THR A 33 -1.47 -2.63 17.39
C THR A 33 -2.79 -1.88 17.45
N ARG A 34 -3.64 -2.26 18.41
CA ARG A 34 -4.94 -1.64 18.61
C ARG A 34 -4.88 -0.66 19.78
N ARG A 35 -5.83 0.25 19.83
CA ARG A 35 -5.91 1.22 20.92
C ARG A 35 -5.91 0.55 22.27
N ARG A 36 -6.66 -0.54 22.43
CA ARG A 36 -6.75 -1.29 23.71
C ARG A 36 -5.40 -1.83 24.19
N ASP A 37 -4.47 -2.06 23.27
CA ASP A 37 -3.17 -2.64 23.60
C ASP A 37 -2.28 -1.67 24.36
N VAL A 38 -2.51 -0.36 24.20
CA VAL A 38 -1.65 0.69 24.76
C VAL A 38 -2.40 1.69 25.63
N ASP A 39 -3.74 1.67 25.60
CA ASP A 39 -4.56 2.64 26.33
C ASP A 39 -5.64 1.91 27.12
N PRO A 40 -5.40 1.64 28.43
CA PRO A 40 -6.39 0.94 29.25
C PRO A 40 -7.66 1.77 29.50
N THR A 41 -7.64 3.08 29.18
CA THR A 41 -8.80 3.96 29.35
C THR A 41 -9.61 4.11 28.08
N ALA A 42 -9.26 3.40 27.02
CA ALA A 42 -9.98 3.48 25.75
C ALA A 42 -11.46 3.14 25.92
N THR A 43 -12.32 3.95 25.31
CA THR A 43 -13.76 3.67 25.29
C THR A 43 -14.05 2.43 24.46
N PRO A 44 -15.25 1.80 24.63
CA PRO A 44 -15.59 0.62 23.80
C PRO A 44 -15.46 0.90 22.30
N GLU A 45 -15.77 2.10 21.84
CA GLU A 45 -15.66 2.49 20.43
C GLU A 45 -14.22 2.61 19.98
N GLN A 46 -13.30 2.96 20.89
CA GLN A 46 -11.89 3.16 20.56
C GLN A 46 -11.05 1.89 20.63
N ARG A 47 -11.51 0.88 21.38
CA ARG A 47 -10.68 -0.28 21.74
C ARG A 47 -10.16 -1.03 20.52
N ASN A 48 -10.96 -1.16 19.50
CA ASN A 48 -10.59 -1.93 18.30
C ASN A 48 -9.92 -1.07 17.23
N GLN A 49 -9.81 0.23 17.45
CA GLN A 49 -9.14 1.13 16.50
C GLN A 49 -7.71 0.66 16.27
N VAL A 50 -7.34 0.55 15.00
CA VAL A 50 -5.97 0.23 14.61
C VAL A 50 -5.15 1.52 14.69
N ILE A 51 -4.24 1.59 15.63
CA ILE A 51 -3.37 2.76 15.80
C ILE A 51 -2.04 2.58 15.08
N ASN A 52 -1.67 1.36 14.77
CA ASN A 52 -0.50 1.06 13.95
C ASN A 52 -0.64 -0.33 13.35
N ALA A 53 -0.47 -0.42 12.05
CA ALA A 53 -0.32 -1.67 11.34
C ALA A 53 0.98 -1.61 10.56
N LEU A 54 1.71 -2.72 10.55
CA LEU A 54 2.99 -2.81 9.88
C LEU A 54 3.00 -4.06 9.02
N LEU A 55 3.25 -3.88 7.73
CA LEU A 55 3.48 -4.97 6.79
C LEU A 55 4.97 -4.95 6.43
N THR A 56 5.67 -6.02 6.78
CA THR A 56 7.09 -6.17 6.48
C THR A 56 7.34 -7.53 5.84
N GLY A 57 8.46 -7.61 5.17
CA GLY A 57 8.90 -8.84 4.52
C GLY A 57 8.86 -8.70 3.02
N GLY A 58 9.73 -9.44 2.34
CA GLY A 58 9.88 -9.26 0.92
C GLY A 58 10.48 -7.89 0.62
N ASP A 59 9.93 -7.21 -0.37
CA ASP A 59 10.55 -6.03 -0.95
C ASP A 59 9.99 -4.72 -0.41
N ILE A 60 8.97 -4.76 0.45
CA ILE A 60 8.29 -3.54 0.87
C ILE A 60 8.09 -3.48 2.37
N THR A 61 7.91 -2.25 2.85
CA THR A 61 7.46 -1.95 4.21
C THR A 61 6.35 -0.92 4.09
N LEU A 62 5.17 -1.26 4.61
CA LEU A 62 4.03 -0.34 4.66
C LEU A 62 3.57 -0.20 6.10
N ARG A 63 3.24 1.03 6.48
CA ARG A 63 2.63 1.34 7.76
C ARG A 63 1.25 1.92 7.51
N ALA A 64 0.34 1.70 8.45
CA ALA A 64 -1.02 2.20 8.28
C ALA A 64 -1.71 2.37 9.64
N SER A 65 -2.73 3.20 9.67
CA SER A 65 -3.59 3.30 10.85
C SER A 65 -4.97 3.81 10.45
N ASP A 66 -5.93 3.59 11.34
CA ASP A 66 -7.25 4.18 11.20
C ASP A 66 -7.19 5.67 11.47
N ARG A 67 -7.83 6.46 10.61
CA ARG A 67 -7.93 7.89 10.78
C ARG A 67 -9.24 8.37 10.18
N GLU A 68 -10.10 8.91 11.02
CA GLU A 68 -11.42 9.41 10.60
C GLU A 68 -11.39 10.88 10.22
N ASP A 69 -10.21 11.44 10.10
CA ASP A 69 -10.03 12.85 9.78
C ASP A 69 -10.45 13.13 8.33
N THR A 70 -11.49 13.93 8.19
CA THR A 70 -12.01 14.31 6.88
C THR A 70 -11.11 15.31 6.14
N SER A 71 -10.03 15.76 6.77
CA SER A 71 -9.06 16.64 6.10
C SER A 71 -8.20 15.90 5.07
N ILE A 72 -8.23 14.56 5.08
CA ILE A 72 -7.47 13.78 4.10
C ILE A 72 -8.21 13.87 2.76
N SER A 73 -7.57 14.56 1.81
CA SER A 73 -8.11 14.66 0.46
C SER A 73 -7.87 13.36 -0.30
N PRO A 74 -8.88 12.84 -1.01
CA PRO A 74 -8.66 11.72 -1.92
C PRO A 74 -7.81 12.09 -3.13
N GLN A 75 -7.58 13.38 -3.36
CA GLN A 75 -6.74 13.87 -4.46
C GLN A 75 -5.33 14.13 -3.97
N THR A 76 -4.67 13.09 -3.51
CA THR A 76 -3.25 13.20 -3.14
C THR A 76 -2.39 13.30 -4.40
N ARG A 77 -1.30 14.07 -4.30
CA ARG A 77 -0.31 14.19 -5.39
C ARG A 77 0.80 13.15 -5.22
N VAL A 78 0.53 12.10 -4.51
CA VAL A 78 1.52 11.06 -4.24
C VAL A 78 1.00 9.75 -4.80
N GLU A 79 1.84 9.07 -5.55
CA GLU A 79 1.64 7.68 -5.90
C GLU A 79 2.85 6.89 -5.41
N LEU A 80 2.62 5.65 -5.00
CA LEU A 80 3.70 4.76 -4.60
C LEU A 80 4.22 4.06 -5.84
N SER A 81 5.53 4.01 -6.00
CA SER A 81 6.17 3.50 -7.21
C SER A 81 6.92 2.21 -6.93
N LEU A 82 6.60 1.18 -7.69
CA LEU A 82 7.26 -0.12 -7.65
C LEU A 82 8.10 -0.25 -8.91
N ILE A 83 9.41 -0.35 -8.75
CA ILE A 83 10.36 -0.33 -9.85
C ILE A 83 11.24 -1.57 -9.75
N GLY A 84 11.43 -2.27 -10.84
CA GLY A 84 12.30 -3.43 -10.84
C GLY A 84 12.42 -4.05 -12.21
N THR A 85 13.07 -5.21 -12.26
CA THR A 85 13.29 -5.98 -13.49
C THR A 85 12.60 -7.35 -13.45
N ASP A 86 11.98 -7.72 -12.33
CA ASP A 86 11.26 -8.97 -12.21
C ASP A 86 9.88 -8.83 -12.85
N ASP A 87 9.81 -9.10 -14.14
CA ASP A 87 8.61 -8.93 -14.95
C ASP A 87 7.41 -9.71 -14.37
N ALA A 88 7.59 -11.00 -14.11
CA ALA A 88 6.49 -11.85 -13.63
C ALA A 88 5.95 -11.36 -12.29
N ARG A 89 6.84 -11.01 -11.37
CA ARG A 89 6.45 -10.53 -10.04
C ARG A 89 5.71 -9.21 -10.13
N LEU A 90 6.23 -8.26 -10.91
CA LEU A 90 5.63 -6.93 -11.01
C LEU A 90 4.29 -6.95 -11.75
N ARG A 91 4.13 -7.83 -12.74
CA ARG A 91 2.82 -8.03 -13.38
C ARG A 91 1.80 -8.59 -12.41
N ALA A 92 2.19 -9.59 -11.61
CA ALA A 92 1.30 -10.17 -10.61
C ALA A 92 0.88 -9.12 -9.56
N VAL A 93 1.82 -8.29 -9.12
CA VAL A 93 1.53 -7.21 -8.17
C VAL A 93 0.56 -6.20 -8.80
N PHE A 94 0.82 -5.78 -10.03
CA PHE A 94 -0.07 -4.85 -10.74
C PHE A 94 -1.50 -5.40 -10.82
N ASP A 95 -1.65 -6.66 -11.24
CA ASP A 95 -2.97 -7.28 -11.36
C ASP A 95 -3.66 -7.37 -10.01
N GLY A 96 -2.91 -7.72 -8.95
CA GLY A 96 -3.44 -7.78 -7.60
C GLY A 96 -3.93 -6.42 -7.10
N LEU A 97 -3.15 -5.36 -7.31
CA LEU A 97 -3.52 -4.01 -6.91
C LEU A 97 -4.72 -3.49 -7.71
N ALA A 98 -4.83 -3.88 -8.98
CA ALA A 98 -5.94 -3.44 -9.84
C ALA A 98 -7.28 -4.07 -9.45
N GLY A 99 -7.27 -5.20 -8.74
CA GLY A 99 -8.48 -5.91 -8.37
C GLY A 99 -9.41 -5.08 -7.49
N GLY A 100 -10.61 -4.79 -7.97
CA GLY A 100 -11.58 -3.95 -7.28
C GLY A 100 -11.28 -2.45 -7.35
N GLY A 101 -10.19 -2.06 -8.00
CA GLY A 101 -9.80 -0.68 -8.19
C GLY A 101 -9.99 -0.22 -9.62
N ALA A 102 -9.15 0.72 -10.05
CA ALA A 102 -9.22 1.29 -11.40
C ALA A 102 -7.83 1.36 -12.01
N VAL A 103 -7.68 0.85 -13.23
CA VAL A 103 -6.45 1.01 -13.99
C VAL A 103 -6.47 2.38 -14.65
N LEU A 104 -5.49 3.22 -14.32
CA LEU A 104 -5.35 4.55 -14.91
C LEU A 104 -4.55 4.48 -16.20
N ALA A 105 -3.47 3.69 -16.20
CA ALA A 105 -2.66 3.44 -17.37
C ALA A 105 -2.36 1.96 -17.45
N LYS A 106 -2.68 1.35 -18.58
CA LYS A 106 -2.40 -0.08 -18.79
C LYS A 106 -0.91 -0.35 -18.69
N LEU A 107 -0.58 -1.53 -18.12
CA LEU A 107 0.80 -1.98 -18.01
C LEU A 107 1.28 -2.42 -19.41
N GLU A 108 1.98 -1.53 -20.08
CA GLU A 108 2.42 -1.78 -21.45
C GLU A 108 3.74 -1.05 -21.74
N ARG A 109 4.43 -1.49 -22.79
CA ARG A 109 5.72 -0.90 -23.17
C ARG A 109 5.55 0.54 -23.61
N GLN A 110 6.42 1.39 -23.11
CA GLN A 110 6.43 2.80 -23.39
C GLN A 110 7.53 3.17 -24.38
N PHE A 111 7.50 4.41 -24.91
CA PHE A 111 8.46 4.87 -25.88
C PHE A 111 9.90 4.88 -25.34
N TRP A 112 10.08 5.00 -24.02
CA TRP A 112 11.41 4.96 -23.40
C TRP A 112 11.94 3.53 -23.17
N GLY A 113 11.18 2.51 -23.51
CA GLY A 113 11.63 1.12 -23.50
C GLY A 113 11.15 0.28 -22.33
N ASP A 114 10.77 0.89 -21.22
CA ASP A 114 10.24 0.18 -20.06
C ASP A 114 8.76 -0.12 -20.21
N ILE A 115 8.28 -1.05 -19.39
CA ILE A 115 6.86 -1.34 -19.28
C ILE A 115 6.35 -0.59 -18.04
N PHE A 116 5.32 0.22 -18.23
CA PHE A 116 4.78 1.09 -17.18
C PHE A 116 3.27 1.00 -17.15
N GLY A 117 2.73 1.06 -15.93
CA GLY A 117 1.29 1.17 -15.71
C GLY A 117 1.00 1.83 -14.38
N SER A 118 -0.24 2.23 -14.19
CA SER A 118 -0.67 2.82 -12.92
C SER A 118 -2.10 2.44 -12.60
N VAL A 119 -2.38 2.35 -11.29
CA VAL A 119 -3.70 1.98 -10.79
C VAL A 119 -4.03 2.82 -9.57
N ILE A 120 -5.32 2.97 -9.28
CA ILE A 120 -5.81 3.31 -7.95
C ILE A 120 -6.42 2.03 -7.41
N ASP A 121 -5.95 1.56 -6.24
CA ASP A 121 -6.48 0.34 -5.67
C ASP A 121 -7.87 0.57 -5.06
N LYS A 122 -8.52 -0.52 -4.64
CA LYS A 122 -9.89 -0.43 -4.11
C LYS A 122 -9.99 0.37 -2.81
N TYR A 123 -8.86 0.68 -2.19
CA TYR A 123 -8.79 1.51 -0.98
C TYR A 123 -8.42 2.97 -1.28
N GLY A 124 -8.27 3.33 -2.55
CA GLY A 124 -8.00 4.71 -2.95
C GLY A 124 -6.54 5.11 -3.00
N ILE A 125 -5.63 4.16 -2.87
CA ILE A 125 -4.19 4.45 -2.93
C ILE A 125 -3.72 4.31 -4.38
N GLY A 126 -2.96 5.31 -4.86
CA GLY A 126 -2.37 5.30 -6.18
C GLY A 126 -1.02 4.58 -6.22
N TRP A 127 -0.84 3.74 -7.22
CA TRP A 127 0.38 2.94 -7.43
C TRP A 127 0.84 3.06 -8.86
N GLN A 128 2.15 3.06 -9.04
CA GLN A 128 2.79 2.93 -10.35
C GLN A 128 3.64 1.66 -10.36
N VAL A 129 3.72 1.01 -11.50
CA VAL A 129 4.63 -0.11 -11.72
C VAL A 129 5.48 0.20 -12.94
N ASN A 130 6.79 0.09 -12.79
CA ASN A 130 7.74 0.26 -13.88
C ASN A 130 8.65 -0.97 -13.95
N ILE A 131 8.59 -1.69 -15.06
CA ILE A 131 9.39 -2.87 -15.30
C ILE A 131 10.48 -2.48 -16.29
N GLY A 132 11.73 -2.45 -15.79
CA GLY A 132 12.89 -2.18 -16.63
C GLY A 132 13.38 -3.45 -17.31
N THR A 133 14.27 -3.27 -18.26
CA THR A 133 14.92 -4.41 -18.93
C THR A 133 16.05 -4.94 -18.04
N ALA A 134 16.14 -6.28 -17.97
CA ALA A 134 17.21 -6.94 -17.22
C ALA A 134 18.58 -6.49 -17.76
N GLY A 135 19.45 -6.06 -16.86
CA GLY A 135 20.78 -5.61 -17.21
C GLY A 135 20.87 -4.14 -17.61
N ALA A 136 19.75 -3.41 -17.55
CA ALA A 136 19.73 -1.97 -17.84
C ALA A 136 20.13 -1.14 -16.63
#